data_9f06fd50e2ec51200ff60f982b93dbf6
#
_entry.id   9f06fd50e2ec51200ff60f982b93dbf6
#
_cell.length_a   1.000
_cell.length_b   1.000
_cell.length_c   1.000
_cell.angle_alpha   90.00
_cell.angle_beta   90.00
_cell.angle_gamma   90.00
#
_symmetry.space_group_name_H-M   'P 1'
#
loop_
_entity.id
_entity.type
_entity.pdbx_description
1 polymer ?
#
loop_
_entity_poly.entity_id
_entity_poly.type
_entity_poly.pdbx_seq_one_letter_code
_entity_poly.pdbx_strand_id
1 'polypeptide(L)'
;MLPIRLGGLTLGGLECIKNKKDGLAREERAKEIYERRYGKDNVISEKTLRDANGKSVKDPITGEKRRLDFIVKGKDGKWRAKEVTSKTADKRDQLAKESRIRQEGGTYIRNPKNKKELIYVENLSTVVRAR
;
A
#
# COMPACT_ATOMS: atom_id res chain seq x y z
N MET A 1 6.84 -14.37 -11.47
CA MET A 1 7.09 -14.23 -10.93
C MET A 1 6.97 -14.08 -10.53
N LEU A 2 6.71 -13.66 -10.37
CA LEU A 2 6.83 -13.27 -9.69
C LEU A 2 6.27 -13.13 -9.19
N PRO A 3 5.80 -13.20 -8.94
CA PRO A 3 5.44 -12.92 -8.08
C PRO A 3 5.27 -12.47 -7.53
N ILE A 4 4.54 -12.43 -7.28
CA ILE A 4 5.12 -11.91 -6.78
C ILE A 4 5.90 -12.65 -6.28
N ARG A 5 6.28 -12.87 -6.67
CA ARG A 5 7.06 -13.33 -6.37
C ARG A 5 7.61 -12.54 -6.20
N LEU A 6 7.24 -11.95 -5.89
CA LEU A 6 7.96 -11.17 -5.71
C LEU A 6 8.98 -11.99 -6.12
N GLY A 7 8.21 -12.80 -6.86
CA GLY A 7 8.62 -13.50 -7.08
C GLY A 7 8.93 -13.93 -7.60
N GLY A 8 8.96 -14.47 -8.00
CA GLY A 8 9.71 -15.16 -8.16
C GLY A 8 10.76 -14.76 -7.67
N LEU A 9 10.89 -13.95 -8.05
CA LEU A 9 11.64 -13.28 -7.23
C LEU A 9 11.13 -13.47 -5.92
N THR A 10 11.79 -14.01 -5.12
CA THR A 10 11.33 -14.14 -3.77
C THR A 10 11.94 -13.05 -2.95
N LEU A 11 11.27 -12.75 -1.88
CA LEU A 11 11.80 -11.91 -0.83
C LEU A 11 12.31 -12.75 0.31
N GLY A 12 12.39 -14.05 0.09
CA GLY A 12 12.77 -15.00 1.13
C GLY A 12 14.14 -14.78 1.72
N GLY A 13 15.08 -14.29 0.92
CA GLY A 13 16.41 -14.00 1.41
C GLY A 13 16.45 -12.91 2.48
N LEU A 14 15.35 -12.21 2.64
CA LEU A 14 15.25 -11.15 3.65
C LEU A 14 14.75 -11.64 4.98
N GLU A 15 14.30 -12.88 5.05
CA GLU A 15 13.71 -13.43 6.26
C GLU A 15 14.60 -13.41 7.45
N CYS A 16 15.88 -13.56 7.26
CA CYS A 16 16.82 -13.62 8.36
C CYS A 16 17.14 -12.26 8.94
N ILE A 17 16.72 -11.19 8.29
CA ILE A 17 16.98 -9.83 8.76
C ILE A 17 15.74 -9.31 9.46
N LYS A 18 15.87 -8.85 10.67
CA LYS A 18 14.73 -8.49 11.53
C LYS A 18 14.71 -7.03 11.91
N ASN A 19 15.18 -6.16 11.05
CA ASN A 19 15.27 -4.74 11.39
C ASN A 19 14.66 -3.86 10.30
N LYS A 20 14.72 -2.56 10.53
CA LYS A 20 14.17 -1.56 9.64
C LYS A 20 14.76 -1.63 8.22
N LYS A 21 16.04 -1.93 8.13
CA LYS A 21 16.73 -2.05 6.85
C LYS A 21 16.12 -3.15 5.99
N ASP A 22 15.72 -4.24 6.64
CA ASP A 22 15.07 -5.36 5.99
C ASP A 22 13.75 -4.93 5.35
N GLY A 23 12.96 -4.15 6.08
CA GLY A 23 11.70 -3.62 5.58
C GLY A 23 11.88 -2.72 4.38
N LEU A 24 12.90 -1.85 4.42
CA LEU A 24 13.19 -0.96 3.29
C LEU A 24 13.59 -1.73 2.04
N ALA A 25 14.42 -2.76 2.17
CA ALA A 25 14.82 -3.58 1.04
C ALA A 25 13.62 -4.31 0.43
N ARG A 26 12.70 -4.77 1.27
CA ARG A 26 11.47 -5.43 0.82
C ARG A 26 10.60 -4.47 0.02
N GLU A 27 10.43 -3.25 0.50
CA GLU A 27 9.64 -2.25 -0.17
C GLU A 27 10.23 -1.85 -1.52
N GLU A 28 11.55 -1.70 -1.59
CA GLU A 28 12.21 -1.36 -2.84
C GLU A 28 12.02 -2.45 -3.90
N ARG A 29 12.12 -3.70 -3.51
CA ARG A 29 11.90 -4.81 -4.43
C ARG A 29 10.45 -4.87 -4.90
N ALA A 30 9.52 -4.65 -3.99
CA ALA A 30 8.12 -4.63 -4.34
C ALA A 30 7.82 -3.51 -5.34
N LYS A 31 8.41 -2.34 -5.12
CA LYS A 31 8.25 -1.20 -6.03
C LYS A 31 8.72 -1.55 -7.44
N GLU A 32 9.91 -2.15 -7.56
CA GLU A 32 10.43 -2.56 -8.86
C GLU A 32 9.51 -3.54 -9.58
N ILE A 33 9.00 -4.51 -8.86
CA ILE A 33 8.10 -5.52 -9.41
C ILE A 33 6.80 -4.89 -9.87
N TYR A 34 6.22 -4.00 -9.05
CA TYR A 34 4.99 -3.34 -9.41
C TYR A 34 5.17 -2.41 -10.59
N GLU A 35 6.29 -1.68 -10.67
CA GLU A 35 6.57 -0.81 -11.81
C GLU A 35 6.70 -1.60 -13.10
N ARG A 36 7.29 -2.79 -13.05
CA ARG A 36 7.35 -3.67 -14.22
C ARG A 36 5.99 -4.20 -14.62
N ARG A 37 5.19 -4.55 -13.62
CA ARG A 37 3.91 -5.20 -13.86
C ARG A 37 2.81 -4.25 -14.32
N TYR A 38 2.74 -3.07 -13.69
CA TYR A 38 1.66 -2.11 -13.91
C TYR A 38 2.09 -0.90 -14.73
N GLY A 39 3.38 -0.68 -14.86
CA GLY A 39 3.92 0.51 -15.47
C GLY A 39 4.26 1.55 -14.41
N LYS A 40 5.33 2.27 -14.62
CA LYS A 40 5.85 3.23 -13.65
C LYS A 40 4.84 4.32 -13.28
N ASP A 41 4.04 4.75 -14.26
CA ASP A 41 3.04 5.80 -14.04
C ASP A 41 1.79 5.29 -13.31
N ASN A 42 1.69 3.99 -13.13
CA ASN A 42 0.54 3.34 -12.50
C ASN A 42 0.87 2.81 -11.12
N VAL A 43 1.97 3.25 -10.52
CA VAL A 43 2.38 2.85 -9.17
C VAL A 43 2.66 4.09 -8.35
N ILE A 44 1.99 4.21 -7.21
CA ILE A 44 2.17 5.30 -6.27
C ILE A 44 2.57 4.70 -4.93
N SER A 45 3.52 5.33 -4.26
CA SER A 45 4.03 4.85 -2.96
C SER A 45 3.69 5.81 -1.83
N GLU A 46 3.45 5.24 -0.66
CA GLU A 46 3.41 5.98 0.61
C GLU A 46 2.47 7.19 0.62
N LYS A 47 1.18 6.91 0.51
CA LYS A 47 0.17 7.96 0.56
C LYS A 47 -0.80 7.72 1.71
N THR A 48 -1.19 8.80 2.36
CA THR A 48 -2.14 8.77 3.46
C THR A 48 -3.57 8.86 2.92
N LEU A 49 -4.46 8.08 3.50
CA LEU A 49 -5.88 8.12 3.13
C LEU A 49 -6.50 9.46 3.55
N ARG A 50 -7.25 10.04 2.65
CA ARG A 50 -7.90 11.35 2.80
C ARG A 50 -9.37 11.28 2.42
N ASP A 51 -10.15 12.27 2.87
CA ASP A 51 -11.54 12.38 2.46
C ASP A 51 -11.67 13.09 1.10
N ALA A 52 -12.91 13.27 0.65
CA ALA A 52 -13.18 13.89 -0.65
C ALA A 52 -12.77 15.37 -0.71
N ASN A 53 -12.51 15.98 0.44
CA ASN A 53 -12.03 17.37 0.52
C ASN A 53 -10.50 17.44 0.61
N GLY A 54 -9.83 16.30 0.61
CA GLY A 54 -8.39 16.23 0.66
C GLY A 54 -7.79 16.28 2.06
N LYS A 55 -8.61 16.21 3.10
CA LYS A 55 -8.13 16.17 4.47
C LYS A 55 -7.81 14.73 4.86
N SER A 56 -6.70 14.54 5.56
CA SER A 56 -6.38 13.21 6.08
C SER A 56 -7.41 12.80 7.13
N VAL A 57 -7.80 11.54 7.10
CA VAL A 57 -8.82 11.00 7.98
C VAL A 57 -8.15 10.17 9.07
N LYS A 58 -8.52 10.43 10.31
CA LYS A 58 -8.00 9.68 11.45
C LYS A 58 -8.98 8.58 11.86
N ASP A 59 -8.40 7.48 12.33
CA ASP A 59 -9.18 6.41 12.94
C ASP A 59 -9.87 6.94 14.20
N PRO A 60 -11.19 6.83 14.31
CA PRO A 60 -11.89 7.35 15.47
C PRO A 60 -11.53 6.65 16.78
N ILE A 61 -10.95 5.46 16.71
CA ILE A 61 -10.57 4.72 17.91
C ILE A 61 -9.15 5.04 18.35
N THR A 62 -8.19 5.01 17.42
CA THR A 62 -6.78 5.22 17.76
C THR A 62 -6.29 6.64 17.58
N GLY A 63 -7.01 7.46 16.80
CA GLY A 63 -6.58 8.80 16.46
C GLY A 63 -5.46 8.84 15.42
N GLU A 64 -5.12 7.70 14.85
CA GLU A 64 -4.03 7.59 13.87
C GLU A 64 -4.54 7.64 12.44
N LYS A 65 -3.68 8.13 11.56
CA LYS A 65 -3.92 8.12 10.12
C LYS A 65 -3.47 6.78 9.54
N ARG A 66 -3.90 6.48 8.31
CA ARG A 66 -3.45 5.29 7.62
C ARG A 66 -2.64 5.67 6.39
N ARG A 67 -1.38 5.26 6.38
CA ARG A 67 -0.52 5.45 5.22
C ARG A 67 -0.42 4.11 4.48
N LEU A 68 -0.73 4.15 3.20
CA LEU A 68 -0.69 2.97 2.34
C LEU A 68 0.72 2.79 1.77
N ASP A 69 1.18 1.54 1.67
CA ASP A 69 2.51 1.27 1.13
C ASP A 69 2.58 1.53 -0.37
N PHE A 70 1.67 0.91 -1.12
CA PHE A 70 1.61 1.05 -2.58
C PHE A 70 0.17 1.13 -3.04
N ILE A 71 -0.04 1.92 -4.08
CA ILE A 71 -1.34 1.99 -4.75
C ILE A 71 -1.06 1.77 -6.23
N VAL A 72 -1.72 0.80 -6.84
CA VAL A 72 -1.48 0.43 -8.23
C VAL A 72 -2.77 0.54 -9.04
N LYS A 73 -2.64 0.98 -10.29
CA LYS A 73 -3.76 1.10 -11.21
C LYS A 73 -3.88 -0.17 -12.04
N GLY A 74 -5.00 -0.87 -11.89
CA GLY A 74 -5.26 -2.08 -12.63
C GLY A 74 -5.70 -1.83 -14.06
N LYS A 75 -5.87 -2.90 -14.82
CA LYS A 75 -6.33 -2.83 -16.20
C LYS A 75 -7.71 -2.22 -16.34
N ASP A 76 -8.51 -2.33 -15.29
CA ASP A 76 -9.85 -1.74 -15.25
C ASP A 76 -9.84 -0.24 -14.96
N GLY A 77 -8.67 0.35 -14.80
CA GLY A 77 -8.51 1.76 -14.51
C GLY A 77 -8.71 2.13 -13.05
N LYS A 78 -8.93 1.16 -12.19
CA LYS A 78 -9.17 1.41 -10.78
C LYS A 78 -7.87 1.26 -9.98
N TRP A 79 -7.72 2.11 -8.97
CA TRP A 79 -6.55 2.10 -8.11
C TRP A 79 -6.82 1.26 -6.87
N ARG A 80 -5.88 0.38 -6.52
CA ARG A 80 -6.01 -0.50 -5.35
C ARG A 80 -4.74 -0.48 -4.54
N ALA A 81 -4.88 -0.55 -3.22
CA ALA A 81 -3.75 -0.51 -2.31
C ALA A 81 -3.18 -1.90 -2.05
N LYS A 82 -1.87 -1.94 -1.93
CA LYS A 82 -1.12 -3.16 -1.59
C LYS A 82 -0.28 -2.89 -0.36
N GLU A 83 -0.39 -3.75 0.63
CA GLU A 83 0.42 -3.71 1.85
C GLU A 83 1.48 -4.79 1.77
N VAL A 84 2.73 -4.41 1.68
CA VAL A 84 3.84 -5.37 1.59
C VAL A 84 4.39 -5.63 2.98
N THR A 85 4.44 -6.89 3.37
CA THR A 85 4.83 -7.23 4.72
C THR A 85 5.63 -8.54 4.76
N SER A 86 6.16 -8.85 5.93
CA SER A 86 6.87 -10.10 6.14
C SER A 86 5.90 -11.29 6.11
N LYS A 87 6.47 -12.47 6.01
CA LYS A 87 5.73 -13.72 5.92
C LYS A 87 4.79 -13.94 7.11
N THR A 88 5.20 -13.49 8.28
CA THR A 88 4.50 -13.80 9.54
C THR A 88 3.86 -12.62 10.24
N ALA A 89 4.06 -11.41 9.74
CA ALA A 89 3.51 -10.23 10.41
C ALA A 89 1.98 -10.26 10.44
N ASP A 90 1.42 -9.89 11.58
CA ASP A 90 -0.04 -9.80 11.74
C ASP A 90 -0.47 -8.39 11.35
N LYS A 91 -1.33 -8.29 10.36
CA LYS A 91 -1.81 -7.02 9.82
C LYS A 91 -3.28 -6.74 10.15
N ARG A 92 -3.89 -7.56 11.01
CA ARG A 92 -5.31 -7.41 11.32
C ARG A 92 -5.65 -6.04 11.90
N ASP A 93 -4.83 -5.55 12.83
CA ASP A 93 -5.08 -4.25 13.45
C ASP A 93 -4.96 -3.11 12.45
N GLN A 94 -3.99 -3.18 11.55
CA GLN A 94 -3.83 -2.17 10.53
C GLN A 94 -5.01 -2.17 9.54
N LEU A 95 -5.46 -3.34 9.15
CA LEU A 95 -6.61 -3.46 8.24
C LEU A 95 -7.90 -3.01 8.91
N ALA A 96 -8.06 -3.31 10.21
CA ALA A 96 -9.22 -2.84 10.97
C ALA A 96 -9.21 -1.31 11.06
N LYS A 97 -8.06 -0.72 11.29
CA LYS A 97 -7.89 0.73 11.29
C LYS A 97 -8.25 1.33 9.93
N GLU A 98 -7.75 0.73 8.86
CA GLU A 98 -8.06 1.18 7.51
C GLU A 98 -9.55 1.11 7.23
N SER A 99 -10.20 0.03 7.64
CA SER A 99 -11.64 -0.13 7.48
C SER A 99 -12.42 1.00 8.17
N ARG A 100 -12.04 1.33 9.41
CA ARG A 100 -12.70 2.41 10.14
C ARG A 100 -12.47 3.77 9.48
N ILE A 101 -11.26 4.01 8.98
CA ILE A 101 -10.93 5.25 8.28
C ILE A 101 -11.76 5.36 6.99
N ARG A 102 -11.91 4.27 6.25
CA ARG A 102 -12.73 4.26 5.04
C ARG A 102 -14.19 4.52 5.34
N GLN A 103 -14.70 4.01 6.45
CA GLN A 103 -16.07 4.28 6.89
C GLN A 103 -16.29 5.76 7.22
N GLU A 104 -15.22 6.45 7.62
CA GLU A 104 -15.27 7.89 7.90
C GLU A 104 -15.00 8.73 6.64
N GLY A 105 -14.99 8.12 5.47
CA GLY A 105 -14.79 8.81 4.20
C GLY A 105 -13.35 8.87 3.71
N GLY A 106 -12.43 8.20 4.40
CA GLY A 106 -11.01 8.18 4.02
C GLY A 106 -10.74 7.16 2.92
N THR A 107 -11.14 7.49 1.70
CA THR A 107 -11.03 6.58 0.56
C THR A 107 -10.21 7.17 -0.58
N TYR A 108 -9.58 8.32 -0.39
CA TYR A 108 -8.83 9.01 -1.43
C TYR A 108 -7.37 9.18 -1.04
N ILE A 109 -6.52 9.36 -2.06
CA ILE A 109 -5.13 9.79 -1.88
C ILE A 109 -4.89 10.98 -2.80
N ARG A 110 -3.85 11.77 -2.50
CA ARG A 110 -3.46 12.84 -3.42
C ARG A 110 -2.65 12.27 -4.56
N ASN A 111 -2.94 12.76 -5.77
CA ASN A 111 -2.17 12.41 -6.94
C ASN A 111 -0.79 13.08 -6.84
N PRO A 112 0.31 12.32 -6.82
CA PRO A 112 1.65 12.91 -6.71
C PRO A 112 2.04 13.79 -7.89
N LYS A 113 1.41 13.60 -9.05
CA LYS A 113 1.66 14.39 -10.24
C LYS A 113 0.84 15.66 -10.31
N ASN A 114 -0.27 15.70 -9.58
CA ASN A 114 -1.14 16.86 -9.51
C ASN A 114 -1.79 16.89 -8.13
N LYS A 115 -1.21 17.65 -7.23
CA LYS A 115 -1.62 17.69 -5.82
C LYS A 115 -3.03 18.20 -5.58
N LYS A 116 -3.63 18.84 -6.58
CA LYS A 116 -5.02 19.31 -6.48
C LYS A 116 -6.01 18.21 -6.79
N GLU A 117 -5.56 17.11 -7.36
CA GLU A 117 -6.39 16.00 -7.76
C GLU A 117 -6.37 14.89 -6.71
N LEU A 118 -7.52 14.30 -6.47
CA LEU A 118 -7.65 13.15 -5.57
C LEU A 118 -7.91 11.90 -6.39
N ILE A 119 -7.37 10.79 -5.92
CA ILE A 119 -7.56 9.49 -6.54
C ILE A 119 -8.33 8.61 -5.58
N TYR A 120 -9.43 8.04 -6.05
CA TYR A 120 -10.22 7.10 -5.25
C TYR A 120 -9.51 5.75 -5.21
N VAL A 121 -9.39 5.17 -4.02
CA VAL A 121 -8.73 3.88 -3.81
C VAL A 121 -9.80 2.84 -3.49
N GLU A 122 -9.92 1.84 -4.36
CA GLU A 122 -10.91 0.78 -4.22
C GLU A 122 -10.55 -0.17 -3.09
N ASN A 123 -11.52 -0.54 -2.29
CA ASN A 123 -11.40 -1.60 -1.28
C ASN A 123 -10.24 -1.46 -0.28
N LEU A 124 -10.24 -2.31 0.72
CA LEU A 124 -9.14 -2.42 1.67
C LEU A 124 -7.86 -2.87 0.98
N SER A 125 -6.74 -2.54 1.60
CA SER A 125 -5.43 -2.99 1.13
C SER A 125 -5.38 -4.52 1.05
N THR A 126 -4.75 -5.00 -0.02
CA THR A 126 -4.44 -6.42 -0.15
C THR A 126 -3.07 -6.65 0.47
N VAL A 127 -2.99 -7.59 1.38
CA VAL A 127 -1.71 -7.92 2.02
C VAL A 127 -0.91 -8.84 1.11
N VAL A 128 0.31 -8.41 0.78
CA VAL A 128 1.24 -9.18 -0.04
C VAL A 128 2.41 -9.57 0.85
N ARG A 129 2.59 -10.86 1.07
CA ARG A 129 3.60 -11.35 1.99
C ARG A 129 4.89 -11.73 1.29
N ALA A 130 6.00 -11.40 1.92
CA ALA A 130 7.33 -11.80 1.45
C ALA A 130 7.46 -13.33 1.56
N ARG A 131 8.26 -13.89 0.68
CA ARG A 131 8.52 -15.32 0.69
C ARG A 131 9.93 -15.66 1.12
#